data_73c8f4dbe2eb167d655bd053c3777778
#
_entry.id   73c8f4dbe2eb167d655bd053c3777778
#
_cell.length_a   1.000
_cell.length_b   1.000
_cell.length_c   1.000
_cell.angle_alpha   90.00
_cell.angle_beta   90.00
_cell.angle_gamma   90.00
#
_symmetry.space_group_name_H-M   'P 1'
#
loop_
_entity.id
_entity.type
_entity.pdbx_description
1 polymer ?
#
loop_
_entity_poly.entity_id
_entity_poly.type
_entity_poly.pdbx_seq_one_letter_code
_entity_poly.pdbx_strand_id
1 'polypeptide(L)'
;KALAILQNEGYIYAEHGKGTFCSELVRHTKTSRNIAVVTTYLSDYIFPKVVQGIDSVMTEKGYSILLKNTRNSRKAEARCLEELLQKDIEGLIIEPSKSEIFCKHISLYERLEQFGIPYVFIQASLEQMKDKPQVKMDDCKGGYLVTNYLISLGHRNILGVFKADDTQGVERHRGYVQALQEAGILYNPDNIIWFHTE
;
A
#
# COMPACT_ATOMS: atom_id res chain seq x y z
N LYS A 1 2.75 -18.23 -40.78
CA LYS A 1 2.13 -19.06 -39.73
C LYS A 1 2.68 -18.75 -38.34
N ALA A 2 4.03 -18.78 -38.10
CA ALA A 2 4.61 -18.55 -36.78
C ALA A 2 4.29 -17.14 -36.20
N LEU A 3 4.45 -16.07 -36.98
CA LEU A 3 4.14 -14.70 -36.53
C LEU A 3 2.65 -14.53 -36.18
N ALA A 4 1.73 -15.19 -36.92
CA ALA A 4 0.32 -15.12 -36.60
C ALA A 4 -0.03 -15.83 -35.29
N ILE A 5 0.67 -16.92 -34.95
CA ILE A 5 0.51 -17.60 -33.66
C ILE A 5 1.00 -16.69 -32.53
N LEU A 6 2.21 -16.15 -32.63
CA LEU A 6 2.78 -15.25 -31.65
C LEU A 6 1.93 -13.98 -31.45
N GLN A 7 1.31 -13.48 -32.50
CA GLN A 7 0.41 -12.33 -32.42
C GLN A 7 -0.92 -12.69 -31.76
N ASN A 8 -1.50 -13.85 -32.03
CA ASN A 8 -2.71 -14.34 -31.39
C ASN A 8 -2.48 -14.67 -29.91
N GLU A 9 -1.28 -15.12 -29.54
CA GLU A 9 -0.87 -15.41 -28.19
C GLU A 9 -0.38 -14.15 -27.41
N GLY A 10 -0.40 -12.98 -28.07
CA GLY A 10 -0.06 -11.71 -27.45
C GLY A 10 1.44 -11.45 -27.28
N TYR A 11 2.33 -12.29 -27.82
CA TYR A 11 3.77 -12.11 -27.72
C TYR A 11 4.32 -11.00 -28.61
N ILE A 12 3.64 -10.69 -29.71
CA ILE A 12 4.01 -9.63 -30.65
C ILE A 12 2.77 -8.86 -31.09
N TYR A 13 2.96 -7.61 -31.49
CA TYR A 13 1.93 -6.81 -32.16
C TYR A 13 2.51 -6.16 -33.41
N ALA A 14 1.67 -5.93 -34.41
CA ALA A 14 2.04 -5.27 -35.65
C ALA A 14 1.44 -3.88 -35.73
N GLU A 15 2.27 -2.86 -36.01
CA GLU A 15 1.82 -1.51 -36.35
C GLU A 15 1.95 -1.31 -37.86
N HIS A 16 0.84 -0.93 -38.49
CA HIS A 16 0.80 -0.71 -39.94
C HIS A 16 1.82 0.36 -40.35
N GLY A 17 2.71 0.01 -41.29
CA GLY A 17 3.78 0.91 -41.77
C GLY A 17 5.00 1.02 -40.87
N LYS A 18 5.03 0.43 -39.66
CA LYS A 18 6.16 0.52 -38.72
C LYS A 18 6.83 -0.83 -38.45
N GLY A 19 6.11 -1.94 -38.62
CA GLY A 19 6.68 -3.28 -38.43
C GLY A 19 6.00 -4.08 -37.32
N THR A 20 6.67 -5.19 -36.93
CA THR A 20 6.22 -6.07 -35.84
C THR A 20 7.12 -5.90 -34.64
N PHE A 21 6.52 -5.71 -33.50
CA PHE A 21 7.20 -5.41 -32.21
C PHE A 21 6.88 -6.49 -31.19
N CYS A 22 7.79 -6.76 -30.25
CA CYS A 22 7.51 -7.62 -29.11
C CYS A 22 6.52 -6.92 -28.16
N SER A 23 5.52 -7.68 -27.70
CA SER A 23 4.60 -7.20 -26.67
C SER A 23 5.32 -7.04 -25.32
N GLU A 24 4.99 -6.00 -24.55
CA GLU A 24 5.49 -5.82 -23.19
C GLU A 24 5.07 -6.97 -22.26
N LEU A 25 3.94 -7.64 -22.56
CA LEU A 25 3.43 -8.81 -21.82
C LEU A 25 4.41 -9.99 -21.78
N VAL A 26 5.32 -10.11 -22.76
CA VAL A 26 6.31 -11.22 -22.84
C VAL A 26 7.37 -11.12 -21.74
N ARG A 27 7.60 -9.94 -21.17
CA ARG A 27 8.63 -9.72 -20.17
C ARG A 27 8.39 -10.46 -18.85
N HIS A 28 7.13 -10.83 -18.57
CA HIS A 28 6.73 -11.42 -17.28
C HIS A 28 6.54 -12.97 -17.31
N THR A 29 6.96 -13.65 -18.38
CA THR A 29 6.83 -15.11 -18.50
C THR A 29 7.94 -15.92 -17.84
N LYS A 30 9.00 -15.27 -17.32
CA LYS A 30 10.09 -15.93 -16.60
C LYS A 30 9.85 -15.89 -15.10
N THR A 31 10.03 -17.02 -14.43
CA THR A 31 10.06 -17.12 -12.98
C THR A 31 11.29 -16.39 -12.44
N SER A 32 11.13 -15.11 -12.12
CA SER A 32 12.23 -14.29 -11.58
C SER A 32 12.50 -14.55 -10.12
N ARG A 33 11.51 -15.10 -9.42
CA ARG A 33 11.49 -15.28 -7.96
C ARG A 33 11.76 -13.99 -7.18
N ASN A 34 11.38 -12.85 -7.73
CA ASN A 34 11.48 -11.56 -7.09
C ASN A 34 10.11 -11.04 -6.68
N ILE A 35 9.98 -10.68 -5.41
CA ILE A 35 8.81 -9.98 -4.88
C ILE A 35 9.23 -8.55 -4.55
N ALA A 36 8.53 -7.56 -5.09
CA ALA A 36 8.76 -6.18 -4.70
C ALA A 36 8.08 -5.88 -3.38
N VAL A 37 8.78 -5.16 -2.49
CA VAL A 37 8.23 -4.66 -1.22
C VAL A 37 8.41 -3.14 -1.21
N VAL A 38 7.31 -2.43 -1.22
CA VAL A 38 7.27 -0.96 -1.23
C VAL A 38 6.69 -0.48 0.08
N THR A 39 7.45 0.30 0.84
CA THR A 39 7.02 0.84 2.14
C THR A 39 7.12 2.35 2.15
N THR A 40 6.38 2.99 3.05
CA THR A 40 6.46 4.44 3.25
C THR A 40 7.70 4.84 4.02
N TYR A 41 8.17 4.00 4.96
CA TYR A 41 9.39 4.20 5.74
C TYR A 41 10.15 2.87 5.89
N LEU A 42 11.46 2.93 6.17
CA LEU A 42 12.30 1.75 6.37
C LEU A 42 12.90 1.65 7.78
N SER A 43 13.21 2.80 8.38
CA SER A 43 14.01 2.87 9.60
C SER A 43 13.18 3.03 10.86
N ASP A 44 11.88 3.28 10.73
CA ASP A 44 11.08 3.71 11.85
C ASP A 44 10.24 2.58 12.43
N TYR A 45 10.34 2.42 13.74
CA TYR A 45 9.44 1.76 14.66
C TYR A 45 9.04 0.32 14.27
N ILE A 46 8.01 0.12 13.44
CA ILE A 46 7.49 -1.22 13.09
C ILE A 46 8.03 -1.78 11.79
N PHE A 47 8.44 -0.91 10.86
CA PHE A 47 8.82 -1.32 9.49
C PHE A 47 9.97 -2.31 9.45
N PRO A 48 11.05 -2.20 10.25
CA PRO A 48 12.10 -3.20 10.26
C PRO A 48 11.58 -4.60 10.57
N LYS A 49 10.64 -4.73 11.52
CA LYS A 49 10.04 -6.02 11.89
C LYS A 49 9.09 -6.55 10.82
N VAL A 50 8.32 -5.67 10.19
CA VAL A 50 7.43 -6.05 9.06
C VAL A 50 8.26 -6.56 7.89
N VAL A 51 9.29 -5.81 7.50
CA VAL A 51 10.20 -6.21 6.41
C VAL A 51 10.91 -7.52 6.74
N GLN A 52 11.40 -7.69 7.98
CA GLN A 52 12.02 -8.93 8.44
C GLN A 52 11.05 -10.11 8.35
N GLY A 53 9.79 -9.94 8.75
CA GLY A 53 8.77 -10.97 8.64
C GLY A 53 8.48 -11.36 7.19
N ILE A 54 8.38 -10.38 6.29
CA ILE A 54 8.21 -10.62 4.85
C ILE A 54 9.42 -11.37 4.29
N ASP A 55 10.63 -10.89 4.56
CA ASP A 55 11.87 -11.48 4.07
C ASP A 55 12.04 -12.94 4.52
N SER A 56 11.75 -13.22 5.79
CA SER A 56 11.81 -14.59 6.33
C SER A 56 10.91 -15.55 5.55
N VAL A 57 9.66 -15.18 5.31
CA VAL A 57 8.69 -16.02 4.58
C VAL A 57 9.07 -16.14 3.10
N MET A 58 9.50 -15.05 2.47
CA MET A 58 9.88 -15.05 1.05
C MET A 58 11.13 -15.90 0.83
N THR A 59 12.15 -15.76 1.68
CA THR A 59 13.38 -16.57 1.62
C THR A 59 13.10 -18.07 1.80
N GLU A 60 12.27 -18.45 2.77
CA GLU A 60 11.83 -19.84 2.97
C GLU A 60 11.18 -20.44 1.71
N LYS A 61 10.43 -19.61 0.99
CA LYS A 61 9.76 -20.01 -0.27
C LYS A 61 10.65 -19.87 -1.52
N GLY A 62 11.91 -19.48 -1.35
CA GLY A 62 12.88 -19.32 -2.44
C GLY A 62 12.69 -18.06 -3.28
N TYR A 63 12.06 -17.02 -2.70
CA TYR A 63 11.93 -15.71 -3.31
C TYR A 63 12.95 -14.72 -2.73
N SER A 64 13.38 -13.78 -3.55
CA SER A 64 14.15 -12.60 -3.12
C SER A 64 13.23 -11.38 -3.02
N ILE A 65 13.54 -10.45 -2.11
CA ILE A 65 12.79 -9.20 -2.02
C ILE A 65 13.54 -8.04 -2.69
N LEU A 66 12.78 -7.21 -3.42
CA LEU A 66 13.23 -5.92 -3.96
C LEU A 66 12.60 -4.80 -3.12
N LEU A 67 13.37 -4.27 -2.18
CA LEU A 67 12.87 -3.26 -1.25
C LEU A 67 12.95 -1.85 -1.83
N LYS A 68 11.84 -1.09 -1.74
CA LYS A 68 11.71 0.30 -2.15
C LYS A 68 11.08 1.15 -1.04
N ASN A 69 11.48 2.41 -0.95
CA ASN A 69 10.95 3.36 0.03
C ASN A 69 10.39 4.59 -0.67
N THR A 70 9.15 4.94 -0.38
CA THR A 70 8.47 6.10 -0.95
C THR A 70 8.58 7.37 -0.10
N ARG A 71 8.99 7.25 1.17
CA ARG A 71 8.96 8.33 2.17
C ARG A 71 7.58 8.99 2.26
N ASN A 72 6.53 8.19 2.16
CA ASN A 72 5.13 8.60 2.11
C ASN A 72 4.81 9.65 1.01
N SER A 73 5.54 9.58 -0.11
CA SER A 73 5.35 10.48 -1.26
C SER A 73 4.65 9.75 -2.40
N ARG A 74 3.45 10.19 -2.78
CA ARG A 74 2.70 9.66 -3.94
C ARG A 74 3.45 9.75 -5.26
N LYS A 75 4.28 10.81 -5.43
CA LYS A 75 5.13 10.95 -6.61
C LYS A 75 6.24 9.90 -6.63
N ALA A 76 6.83 9.61 -5.46
CA ALA A 76 7.83 8.56 -5.35
C ALA A 76 7.21 7.17 -5.53
N GLU A 77 6.00 6.94 -5.00
CA GLU A 77 5.25 5.70 -5.22
C GLU A 77 4.98 5.46 -6.71
N ALA A 78 4.42 6.44 -7.42
CA ALA A 78 4.19 6.34 -8.86
C ALA A 78 5.47 5.98 -9.62
N ARG A 79 6.58 6.65 -9.32
CA ARG A 79 7.89 6.34 -9.92
C ARG A 79 8.36 4.92 -9.58
N CYS A 80 8.17 4.47 -8.32
CA CYS A 80 8.51 3.11 -7.93
C CYS A 80 7.70 2.09 -8.73
N LEU A 81 6.40 2.31 -8.90
CA LEU A 81 5.53 1.43 -9.69
C LEU A 81 5.94 1.39 -11.17
N GLU A 82 6.24 2.55 -11.79
CA GLU A 82 6.76 2.63 -13.16
C GLU A 82 8.07 1.84 -13.32
N GLU A 83 9.01 1.97 -12.36
CA GLU A 83 10.26 1.21 -12.37
C GLU A 83 10.03 -0.30 -12.21
N LEU A 84 9.09 -0.70 -11.33
CA LEU A 84 8.78 -2.11 -11.09
C LEU A 84 8.08 -2.76 -12.27
N LEU A 85 7.24 -2.04 -13.01
CA LEU A 85 6.64 -2.49 -14.27
C LEU A 85 7.67 -2.79 -15.37
N GLN A 86 8.91 -2.28 -15.24
CA GLN A 86 10.02 -2.57 -16.16
C GLN A 86 10.94 -3.70 -15.66
N LYS A 87 10.67 -4.25 -14.45
CA LYS A 87 11.48 -5.30 -13.83
C LYS A 87 10.73 -6.63 -13.86
N ASP A 88 11.50 -7.71 -13.83
CA ASP A 88 10.95 -9.05 -13.66
C ASP A 88 10.61 -9.27 -12.18
N ILE A 89 9.36 -9.01 -11.78
CA ILE A 89 8.81 -9.30 -10.46
C ILE A 89 7.58 -10.20 -10.60
N GLU A 90 7.38 -11.09 -9.66
CA GLU A 90 6.24 -12.02 -9.62
C GLU A 90 5.11 -11.54 -8.72
N GLY A 91 5.34 -10.50 -7.94
CA GLY A 91 4.32 -9.91 -7.05
C GLY A 91 4.82 -8.66 -6.36
N LEU A 92 3.87 -7.95 -5.75
CA LEU A 92 4.12 -6.70 -5.05
C LEU A 92 3.43 -6.70 -3.69
N ILE A 93 4.18 -6.37 -2.65
CA ILE A 93 3.65 -6.03 -1.33
C ILE A 93 3.86 -4.52 -1.15
N ILE A 94 2.79 -3.78 -0.93
CA ILE A 94 2.86 -2.31 -0.94
C ILE A 94 2.08 -1.66 0.19
N GLU A 95 2.72 -0.74 0.89
CA GLU A 95 2.05 0.26 1.71
C GLU A 95 1.84 1.52 0.87
N PRO A 96 0.57 1.91 0.58
CA PRO A 96 0.28 3.06 -0.26
C PRO A 96 0.60 4.38 0.46
N SER A 97 1.23 5.31 -0.25
CA SER A 97 1.59 6.62 0.30
C SER A 97 0.38 7.55 0.38
N LYS A 98 0.26 8.24 1.52
CA LYS A 98 -0.85 9.19 1.77
C LYS A 98 -2.19 8.57 1.42
N SER A 99 -2.46 7.41 2.03
CA SER A 99 -3.56 6.51 1.71
C SER A 99 -4.96 7.12 1.85
N GLU A 100 -5.11 8.18 2.66
CA GLU A 100 -6.36 8.92 2.81
C GLU A 100 -6.63 9.88 1.63
N ILE A 101 -5.61 10.19 0.84
CA ILE A 101 -5.73 11.15 -0.25
C ILE A 101 -5.98 10.41 -1.57
N PHE A 102 -6.95 10.90 -2.36
CA PHE A 102 -7.29 10.35 -3.67
C PHE A 102 -6.04 10.03 -4.52
N CYS A 103 -5.89 8.76 -4.91
CA CYS A 103 -4.75 8.30 -5.71
C CYS A 103 -4.90 8.72 -7.17
N LYS A 104 -3.92 9.46 -7.70
CA LYS A 104 -3.92 9.93 -9.09
C LYS A 104 -3.27 8.95 -10.08
N HIS A 105 -2.59 7.92 -9.58
CA HIS A 105 -1.84 6.96 -10.40
C HIS A 105 -2.41 5.54 -10.34
N ILE A 106 -3.74 5.44 -10.19
CA ILE A 106 -4.48 4.16 -10.23
C ILE A 106 -4.14 3.34 -11.46
N SER A 107 -3.97 3.98 -12.62
CA SER A 107 -3.61 3.33 -13.87
C SER A 107 -2.32 2.49 -13.79
N LEU A 108 -1.41 2.79 -12.87
CA LEU A 108 -0.21 1.97 -12.66
C LEU A 108 -0.54 0.64 -11.97
N TYR A 109 -1.51 0.62 -11.07
CA TYR A 109 -2.02 -0.61 -10.46
C TYR A 109 -2.81 -1.43 -11.47
N GLU A 110 -3.63 -0.80 -12.32
CA GLU A 110 -4.33 -1.47 -13.43
C GLU A 110 -3.33 -2.12 -14.40
N ARG A 111 -2.19 -1.48 -14.67
CA ARG A 111 -1.11 -2.07 -15.48
C ARG A 111 -0.46 -3.27 -14.82
N LEU A 112 -0.28 -3.29 -13.49
CA LEU A 112 0.18 -4.48 -12.78
C LEU A 112 -0.78 -5.64 -12.99
N GLU A 113 -2.08 -5.40 -12.92
CA GLU A 113 -3.12 -6.40 -13.18
C GLU A 113 -3.07 -6.91 -14.64
N GLN A 114 -2.93 -6.01 -15.61
CA GLN A 114 -2.80 -6.35 -17.03
C GLN A 114 -1.57 -7.21 -17.30
N PHE A 115 -0.47 -6.99 -16.57
CA PHE A 115 0.74 -7.79 -16.69
C PHE A 115 0.71 -9.06 -15.83
N GLY A 116 -0.41 -9.34 -15.15
CA GLY A 116 -0.56 -10.52 -14.31
C GLY A 116 0.30 -10.48 -13.04
N ILE A 117 0.73 -9.29 -12.60
CA ILE A 117 1.51 -9.10 -11.37
C ILE A 117 0.53 -8.91 -10.19
N PRO A 118 0.35 -9.93 -9.34
CA PRO A 118 -0.50 -9.80 -8.17
C PRO A 118 0.11 -8.83 -7.16
N TYR A 119 -0.75 -8.13 -6.42
CA TYR A 119 -0.30 -7.27 -5.33
C TYR A 119 -1.20 -7.37 -4.11
N VAL A 120 -0.63 -7.04 -2.95
CA VAL A 120 -1.33 -6.94 -1.68
C VAL A 120 -0.95 -5.64 -0.98
N PHE A 121 -1.97 -4.94 -0.48
CA PHE A 121 -1.76 -3.79 0.37
C PHE A 121 -1.43 -4.22 1.80
N ILE A 122 -0.51 -3.50 2.43
CA ILE A 122 -0.18 -3.67 3.85
C ILE A 122 -0.37 -2.35 4.60
N GLN A 123 -0.73 -2.44 5.88
CA GLN A 123 -0.94 -1.31 6.81
C GLN A 123 -2.11 -0.40 6.43
N ALA A 124 -2.25 -0.04 5.18
CA ALA A 124 -3.31 0.79 4.63
C ALA A 124 -3.78 0.25 3.28
N SER A 125 -4.86 0.79 2.75
CA SER A 125 -5.30 0.60 1.36
C SER A 125 -5.83 1.93 0.82
N LEU A 126 -5.87 2.05 -0.49
CA LEU A 126 -6.49 3.19 -1.15
C LEU A 126 -8.02 3.00 -1.15
N GLU A 127 -8.80 4.05 -0.85
CA GLU A 127 -10.28 3.99 -0.86
C GLU A 127 -10.81 3.50 -2.22
N GLN A 128 -10.16 3.91 -3.32
CA GLN A 128 -10.53 3.50 -4.68
C GLN A 128 -10.28 2.01 -4.96
N MET A 129 -9.57 1.29 -4.06
CA MET A 129 -9.11 -0.08 -4.23
C MET A 129 -9.32 -0.92 -2.96
N LYS A 130 -10.32 -0.56 -2.15
CA LYS A 130 -10.61 -1.23 -0.89
C LYS A 130 -11.05 -2.70 -1.02
N ASP A 131 -11.46 -3.10 -2.21
CA ASP A 131 -11.81 -4.48 -2.58
C ASP A 131 -10.59 -5.37 -2.87
N LYS A 132 -9.41 -4.77 -3.02
CA LYS A 132 -8.17 -5.51 -3.32
C LYS A 132 -7.61 -6.20 -2.07
N PRO A 133 -6.81 -7.29 -2.25
CA PRO A 133 -6.17 -7.97 -1.14
C PRO A 133 -5.40 -7.03 -0.23
N GLN A 134 -5.62 -7.13 1.09
CA GLN A 134 -5.01 -6.21 2.05
C GLN A 134 -4.83 -6.86 3.42
N VAL A 135 -3.75 -6.50 4.11
CA VAL A 135 -3.44 -6.89 5.48
C VAL A 135 -3.25 -5.62 6.30
N LYS A 136 -4.19 -5.34 7.19
CA LYS A 136 -4.20 -4.10 7.99
C LYS A 136 -4.39 -4.43 9.46
N MET A 137 -3.91 -3.53 10.32
CA MET A 137 -4.31 -3.50 11.73
C MET A 137 -5.73 -2.89 11.84
N ASP A 138 -6.41 -3.23 12.91
CA ASP A 138 -7.65 -2.56 13.31
C ASP A 138 -7.31 -1.26 14.05
N ASP A 139 -6.96 -0.23 13.28
CA ASP A 139 -6.56 1.06 13.80
C ASP A 139 -7.69 1.78 14.56
N CYS A 140 -8.94 1.57 14.14
CA CYS A 140 -10.10 2.09 14.86
C CYS A 140 -10.18 1.48 16.26
N LYS A 141 -10.10 0.16 16.36
CA LYS A 141 -10.06 -0.53 17.65
C LYS A 141 -8.84 -0.11 18.48
N GLY A 142 -7.68 0.08 17.85
CA GLY A 142 -6.48 0.58 18.52
C GLY A 142 -6.71 1.94 19.16
N GLY A 143 -7.24 2.90 18.41
CA GLY A 143 -7.60 4.23 18.92
C GLY A 143 -8.65 4.17 20.05
N TYR A 144 -9.67 3.33 19.87
CA TYR A 144 -10.68 3.09 20.88
C TYR A 144 -10.08 2.57 22.21
N LEU A 145 -9.27 1.49 22.13
CA LEU A 145 -8.71 0.84 23.32
C LEU A 145 -7.80 1.78 24.12
N VAL A 146 -6.94 2.53 23.47
CA VAL A 146 -6.03 3.49 24.14
C VAL A 146 -6.84 4.59 24.83
N THR A 147 -7.83 5.14 24.13
CA THR A 147 -8.69 6.21 24.67
C THR A 147 -9.52 5.70 25.84
N ASN A 148 -10.15 4.53 25.69
CA ASN A 148 -10.94 3.93 26.76
C ASN A 148 -10.09 3.58 27.99
N TYR A 149 -8.84 3.18 27.79
CA TYR A 149 -7.91 2.97 28.90
C TYR A 149 -7.67 4.28 29.68
N LEU A 150 -7.42 5.40 29.01
CA LEU A 150 -7.27 6.70 29.68
C LEU A 150 -8.55 7.11 30.42
N ILE A 151 -9.72 6.87 29.83
CA ILE A 151 -11.02 7.13 30.46
C ILE A 151 -11.17 6.28 31.73
N SER A 152 -10.78 5.02 31.71
CA SER A 152 -10.86 4.11 32.87
C SER A 152 -9.95 4.56 34.03
N LEU A 153 -8.87 5.30 33.74
CA LEU A 153 -8.00 5.92 34.72
C LEU A 153 -8.56 7.27 35.27
N GLY A 154 -9.76 7.68 34.84
CA GLY A 154 -10.42 8.90 35.31
C GLY A 154 -10.15 10.15 34.46
N HIS A 155 -9.37 10.03 33.38
CA HIS A 155 -9.15 11.17 32.48
C HIS A 155 -10.41 11.54 31.71
N ARG A 156 -10.74 12.85 31.65
CA ARG A 156 -11.91 13.37 30.93
C ARG A 156 -11.51 14.41 29.88
N ASN A 157 -10.32 14.94 29.97
CA ASN A 157 -9.77 15.89 29.01
C ASN A 157 -8.57 15.22 28.33
N ILE A 158 -8.80 14.59 27.18
CA ILE A 158 -7.84 13.77 26.47
C ILE A 158 -7.50 14.46 25.14
N LEU A 159 -6.22 14.80 24.97
CA LEU A 159 -5.71 15.38 23.72
C LEU A 159 -5.38 14.25 22.73
N GLY A 160 -5.83 14.41 21.49
CA GLY A 160 -5.53 13.50 20.38
C GLY A 160 -4.58 14.14 19.36
N VAL A 161 -3.55 13.39 18.93
CA VAL A 161 -2.65 13.80 17.83
C VAL A 161 -2.74 12.75 16.74
N PHE A 162 -3.23 13.13 15.58
CA PHE A 162 -3.53 12.20 14.50
C PHE A 162 -2.94 12.65 13.16
N LYS A 163 -2.56 11.67 12.35
CA LYS A 163 -2.05 11.90 11.01
C LYS A 163 -3.22 11.96 10.01
N ALA A 164 -3.35 13.06 9.28
CA ALA A 164 -4.51 13.33 8.45
C ALA A 164 -4.40 12.76 7.01
N ASP A 165 -3.20 12.47 6.55
CA ASP A 165 -2.96 12.01 5.18
C ASP A 165 -2.82 10.48 5.04
N ASP A 166 -2.92 9.74 6.15
CA ASP A 166 -2.88 8.28 6.17
C ASP A 166 -4.14 7.70 6.84
N THR A 167 -4.72 6.68 6.26
CA THR A 167 -5.94 6.00 6.74
C THR A 167 -5.82 5.55 8.20
N GLN A 168 -4.64 5.11 8.64
CA GLN A 168 -4.41 4.69 10.02
C GLN A 168 -4.69 5.83 11.02
N GLY A 169 -4.27 7.06 10.71
CA GLY A 169 -4.50 8.23 11.58
C GLY A 169 -5.98 8.57 11.69
N VAL A 170 -6.69 8.55 10.58
CA VAL A 170 -8.14 8.81 10.49
C VAL A 170 -8.93 7.73 11.24
N GLU A 171 -8.57 6.46 11.06
CA GLU A 171 -9.23 5.35 11.77
C GLU A 171 -8.98 5.39 13.28
N ARG A 172 -7.76 5.72 13.73
CA ARG A 172 -7.46 5.90 15.15
C ARG A 172 -8.27 7.04 15.77
N HIS A 173 -8.43 8.15 15.04
CA HIS A 173 -9.30 9.25 15.48
C HIS A 173 -10.76 8.77 15.57
N ARG A 174 -11.27 7.98 14.63
CA ARG A 174 -12.61 7.42 14.70
C ARG A 174 -12.81 6.59 15.98
N GLY A 175 -11.85 5.74 16.31
CA GLY A 175 -11.86 4.97 17.57
C GLY A 175 -11.80 5.83 18.82
N TYR A 176 -10.99 6.90 18.79
CA TYR A 176 -10.95 7.90 19.87
C TYR A 176 -12.32 8.54 20.10
N VAL A 177 -12.97 9.02 19.03
CA VAL A 177 -14.31 9.63 19.13
C VAL A 177 -15.34 8.65 19.66
N GLN A 178 -15.30 7.39 19.19
CA GLN A 178 -16.20 6.35 19.67
C GLN A 178 -16.08 6.13 21.20
N ALA A 179 -14.84 6.03 21.69
CA ALA A 179 -14.61 5.83 23.13
C ALA A 179 -15.13 7.00 23.99
N LEU A 180 -14.95 8.23 23.52
CA LEU A 180 -15.49 9.43 24.19
C LEU A 180 -17.01 9.39 24.23
N GLN A 181 -17.67 9.08 23.11
CA GLN A 181 -19.12 9.01 23.00
C GLN A 181 -19.73 7.96 23.93
N GLU A 182 -19.17 6.75 23.96
CA GLU A 182 -19.62 5.67 24.84
C GLU A 182 -19.46 6.02 26.32
N ALA A 183 -18.45 6.82 26.67
CA ALA A 183 -18.23 7.31 28.04
C ALA A 183 -19.01 8.57 28.41
N GLY A 184 -19.86 9.09 27.50
CA GLY A 184 -20.61 10.33 27.71
C GLY A 184 -19.73 11.59 27.81
N ILE A 185 -18.54 11.55 27.22
CA ILE A 185 -17.61 12.69 27.16
C ILE A 185 -17.85 13.43 25.84
N LEU A 186 -18.12 14.74 25.93
CA LEU A 186 -18.34 15.58 24.74
C LEU A 186 -17.04 15.69 23.94
N TYR A 187 -17.14 15.42 22.65
CA TYR A 187 -16.04 15.66 21.71
C TYR A 187 -15.74 17.17 21.63
N ASN A 188 -14.48 17.53 21.83
CA ASN A 188 -14.01 18.90 21.66
C ASN A 188 -12.95 18.93 20.54
N PRO A 189 -13.19 19.60 19.39
CA PRO A 189 -12.23 19.70 18.31
C PRO A 189 -10.92 20.41 18.71
N ASP A 190 -10.94 21.29 19.73
CA ASP A 190 -9.75 21.98 20.22
C ASP A 190 -8.76 21.03 20.93
N ASN A 191 -9.22 19.85 21.29
CA ASN A 191 -8.36 18.79 21.82
C ASN A 191 -7.71 17.93 20.71
N ILE A 192 -7.86 18.28 19.44
CA ILE A 192 -7.36 17.48 18.33
C ILE A 192 -6.31 18.23 17.53
N ILE A 193 -5.16 17.61 17.39
CA ILE A 193 -4.08 18.08 16.52
C ILE A 193 -3.95 17.15 15.33
N TRP A 194 -4.12 17.70 14.14
CA TRP A 194 -3.88 17.01 12.89
C TRP A 194 -2.53 17.42 12.31
N PHE A 195 -1.75 16.42 11.85
CA PHE A 195 -0.50 16.67 11.15
C PHE A 195 -0.44 15.88 9.83
N HIS A 196 0.43 16.30 8.95
CA HIS A 196 0.65 15.71 7.63
C HIS A 196 2.11 15.35 7.44
N THR A 197 2.37 14.41 6.51
CA THR A 197 3.72 14.21 5.97
C THR A 197 4.08 15.41 5.09
N GLU A 198 5.26 15.97 5.27
CA GLU A 198 5.81 17.06 4.45
C GLU A 198 6.00 16.66 2.96
#